data_89b58f813a2827438e27850de4ce01d6
#
_entry.id   89b58f813a2827438e27850de4ce01d6
#
_cell.length_a   1.000
_cell.length_b   1.000
_cell.length_c   1.000
_cell.angle_alpha   90.00
_cell.angle_beta   90.00
_cell.angle_gamma   90.00
#
_symmetry.space_group_name_H-M   'P 1'
#
loop_
_entity.id
_entity.type
_entity.pdbx_description
1 polymer ?
#
loop_
_entity_poly.entity_id
_entity_poly.type
_entity_poly.pdbx_seq_one_letter_code
_entity_poly.pdbx_strand_id
1 'polypeptide(L)'
;MQNLIYKVDLNGATPIADNGDLEYGRLDGKIVPAKKELVLDLRAQGWNIEKAEGLALLPDRRTLAVVNDNDFGMDIAVDDKKASQPDVSDYTYDSDKKSMIYNKDNQVHKVKISLKKNAPSEQESQIWFFTLPEAL
;
A
#
# COMPACT_ATOMS: atom_id res chain seq x y z
N MET A 1 -7.96 5.73 6.28
CA MET A 1 -6.68 5.47 5.58
C MET A 1 -5.69 6.57 5.92
N GLN A 2 -4.41 6.25 6.11
CA GLN A 2 -3.34 7.20 6.43
C GLN A 2 -2.28 7.14 5.33
N ASN A 3 -1.81 8.30 4.87
CA ASN A 3 -0.68 8.42 3.94
C ASN A 3 0.38 9.30 4.62
N LEU A 4 1.33 8.65 5.31
CA LEU A 4 2.32 9.30 6.17
C LEU A 4 3.73 9.11 5.61
N ILE A 5 4.50 10.20 5.53
CA ILE A 5 5.90 10.17 5.14
C ILE A 5 6.77 10.30 6.40
N TYR A 6 7.74 9.41 6.52
CA TYR A 6 8.67 9.38 7.64
C TYR A 6 10.12 9.51 7.18
N LYS A 7 10.90 10.18 7.97
CA LYS A 7 12.36 10.09 7.96
C LYS A 7 12.80 8.96 8.87
N VAL A 8 13.73 8.14 8.41
CA VAL A 8 14.26 7.01 9.18
C VAL A 8 15.76 7.20 9.34
N ASP A 9 16.24 7.22 10.58
CA ASP A 9 17.66 7.21 10.92
C ASP A 9 18.11 5.77 11.22
N LEU A 10 19.02 5.27 10.41
CA LEU A 10 19.57 3.92 10.54
C LEU A 10 20.79 3.86 11.45
N ASN A 11 21.30 5.00 11.94
CA ASN A 11 22.48 5.03 12.79
C ASN A 11 22.23 4.29 14.12
N GLY A 12 23.04 3.29 14.38
CA GLY A 12 22.95 2.44 15.56
C GLY A 12 21.79 1.43 15.54
N ALA A 13 21.04 1.36 14.46
CA ALA A 13 20.05 0.29 14.27
C ALA A 13 20.74 -1.05 14.03
N THR A 14 20.14 -2.12 14.53
CA THR A 14 20.67 -3.47 14.38
C THR A 14 20.44 -3.99 12.95
N PRO A 15 21.49 -4.40 12.18
CA PRO A 15 21.32 -5.04 10.88
C PRO A 15 20.61 -6.40 11.05
N ILE A 16 19.49 -6.59 10.37
CA ILE A 16 18.67 -7.80 10.51
C ILE A 16 19.37 -9.03 9.93
N ALA A 17 20.13 -8.87 8.84
CA ALA A 17 20.79 -9.97 8.15
C ALA A 17 21.73 -10.78 9.06
N ASP A 18 22.25 -10.16 10.13
CA ASP A 18 23.20 -10.77 11.05
C ASP A 18 22.53 -11.35 12.31
N ASN A 19 21.22 -11.19 12.46
CA ASN A 19 20.50 -11.48 13.71
C ASN A 19 19.39 -12.55 13.56
N GLY A 20 19.41 -13.33 12.49
CA GLY A 20 18.48 -14.43 12.28
C GLY A 20 17.10 -14.00 11.77
N ASP A 21 16.13 -14.87 11.93
CA ASP A 21 14.78 -14.72 11.41
C ASP A 21 13.89 -13.91 12.37
N LEU A 22 13.56 -12.69 11.98
CA LEU A 22 12.68 -11.80 12.75
C LEU A 22 11.22 -12.25 12.77
N GLU A 23 10.79 -13.02 11.78
CA GLU A 23 9.39 -13.36 11.61
C GLU A 23 9.03 -14.65 12.36
N TYR A 24 9.88 -15.65 12.30
CA TYR A 24 9.59 -17.00 12.83
C TYR A 24 10.68 -17.56 13.74
N GLY A 25 11.83 -16.90 13.84
CA GLY A 25 12.99 -17.35 14.57
C GLY A 25 13.19 -16.73 15.94
N ARG A 26 14.17 -17.23 16.67
CA ARG A 26 14.73 -16.58 17.85
C ARG A 26 15.77 -15.56 17.42
N LEU A 27 15.63 -14.34 17.92
CA LEU A 27 16.64 -13.32 17.75
C LEU A 27 17.74 -13.51 18.79
N ASP A 28 18.97 -13.66 18.31
CA ASP A 28 20.15 -13.70 19.18
C ASP A 28 20.60 -12.25 19.44
N GLY A 29 20.41 -11.80 20.68
CA GLY A 29 20.86 -10.48 21.13
C GLY A 29 19.78 -9.41 21.24
N LYS A 30 20.20 -8.20 21.59
CA LYS A 30 19.33 -7.03 21.76
C LYS A 30 19.15 -6.31 20.43
N ILE A 31 17.91 -6.27 19.92
CA ILE A 31 17.54 -5.50 18.73
C ILE A 31 17.39 -4.03 19.08
N VAL A 32 18.08 -3.17 18.35
CA VAL A 32 17.93 -1.72 18.38
C VAL A 32 17.18 -1.31 17.12
N PRO A 33 15.92 -0.86 17.22
CA PRO A 33 15.15 -0.42 16.06
C PRO A 33 15.69 0.89 15.49
N ALA A 34 15.51 1.10 14.19
CA ALA A 34 15.76 2.40 13.56
C ALA A 34 14.85 3.48 14.15
N LYS A 35 15.34 4.69 14.27
CA LYS A 35 14.54 5.83 14.70
C LYS A 35 13.68 6.32 13.56
N LYS A 36 12.40 6.58 13.85
CA LYS A 36 11.40 7.00 12.87
C LYS A 36 10.76 8.31 13.33
N GLU A 37 10.77 9.31 12.46
CA GLU A 37 10.22 10.64 12.68
C GLU A 37 9.19 10.96 11.60
N LEU A 38 8.00 11.45 11.98
CA LEU A 38 6.97 11.86 11.03
C LEU A 38 7.40 13.19 10.38
N VAL A 39 7.49 13.18 9.05
CA VAL A 39 7.84 14.36 8.24
C VAL A 39 6.59 15.02 7.70
N LEU A 40 5.64 14.25 7.17
CA LEU A 40 4.46 14.80 6.51
C LEU A 40 3.27 13.83 6.60
N ASP A 41 2.10 14.39 6.92
CA ASP A 41 0.82 13.72 6.73
C ASP A 41 0.19 14.25 5.44
N LEU A 42 0.18 13.43 4.38
CA LEU A 42 -0.34 13.82 3.07
C LEU A 42 -1.84 14.14 3.13
N ARG A 43 -2.61 13.42 3.96
CA ARG A 43 -4.05 13.67 4.13
C ARG A 43 -4.31 15.06 4.74
N ALA A 44 -3.51 15.47 5.71
CA ALA A 44 -3.60 16.80 6.31
C ALA A 44 -3.25 17.91 5.30
N GLN A 45 -2.51 17.58 4.22
CA GLN A 45 -2.17 18.50 3.14
C GLN A 45 -3.14 18.44 1.94
N GLY A 46 -4.25 17.75 2.07
CA GLY A 46 -5.29 17.69 1.02
C GLY A 46 -5.14 16.51 0.03
N TRP A 47 -4.14 15.64 0.19
CA TRP A 47 -4.03 14.42 -0.61
C TRP A 47 -5.24 13.53 -0.34
N ASN A 48 -6.14 13.41 -1.31
CA ASN A 48 -7.38 12.63 -1.21
C ASN A 48 -7.35 11.33 -2.02
N ILE A 49 -6.22 11.00 -2.63
CA ILE A 49 -6.00 9.81 -3.45
C ILE A 49 -5.62 8.63 -2.55
N GLU A 50 -6.07 7.44 -2.90
CA GLU A 50 -5.83 6.26 -2.07
C GLU A 50 -4.36 5.86 -2.02
N LYS A 51 -3.74 5.73 -3.20
CA LYS A 51 -2.39 5.19 -3.36
C LYS A 51 -1.37 6.30 -3.56
N ALA A 52 -0.36 6.35 -2.69
CA ALA A 52 0.86 7.15 -2.87
C ALA A 52 2.02 6.16 -3.09
N GLU A 53 2.43 5.97 -4.34
CA GLU A 53 3.32 4.87 -4.74
C GLU A 53 4.73 5.35 -5.13
N GLY A 54 4.87 6.60 -5.55
CA GLY A 54 6.17 7.19 -5.83
C GLY A 54 6.50 8.33 -4.90
N LEU A 55 7.73 8.37 -4.38
CA LEU A 55 8.25 9.42 -3.53
C LEU A 55 9.67 9.79 -3.95
N ALA A 56 9.92 11.07 -4.13
CA ALA A 56 11.26 11.59 -4.37
C ALA A 56 11.50 12.87 -3.55
N LEU A 57 12.69 12.97 -2.98
CA LEU A 57 13.21 14.20 -2.40
C LEU A 57 14.02 14.94 -3.47
N LEU A 58 13.65 16.18 -3.77
CA LEU A 58 14.35 16.98 -4.77
C LEU A 58 15.72 17.49 -4.25
N PRO A 59 16.60 17.96 -5.15
CA PRO A 59 17.96 18.40 -4.77
C PRO A 59 18.03 19.54 -3.75
N ASP A 60 16.96 20.33 -3.61
CA ASP A 60 16.84 21.37 -2.59
C ASP A 60 16.67 20.80 -1.17
N ARG A 61 16.49 19.49 -1.05
CA ARG A 61 16.26 18.75 0.19
C ARG A 61 15.05 19.22 1.01
N ARG A 62 14.15 19.97 0.38
CA ARG A 62 12.93 20.52 0.99
C ARG A 62 11.67 20.15 0.24
N THR A 63 11.78 19.86 -1.05
CA THR A 63 10.60 19.53 -1.86
C THR A 63 10.49 18.03 -2.02
N LEU A 64 9.35 17.50 -1.59
CA LEU A 64 8.94 16.11 -1.83
C LEU A 64 8.00 16.05 -3.02
N ALA A 65 8.32 15.24 -4.01
CA ALA A 65 7.42 14.88 -5.10
C ALA A 65 6.75 13.55 -4.76
N VAL A 66 5.42 13.51 -4.84
CA VAL A 66 4.60 12.31 -4.58
C VAL A 66 3.74 12.01 -5.79
N VAL A 67 3.74 10.76 -6.22
CA VAL A 67 2.96 10.28 -7.38
C VAL A 67 2.00 9.19 -6.91
N ASN A 68 0.78 9.19 -7.45
CA ASN A 68 -0.15 8.10 -7.26
C ASN A 68 0.06 6.97 -8.27
N ASP A 69 -0.34 5.76 -7.90
CA ASP A 69 -0.75 4.74 -8.86
C ASP A 69 -2.25 4.87 -9.11
N ASN A 70 -2.66 4.94 -10.36
CA ASN A 70 -4.06 5.08 -10.77
C ASN A 70 -4.64 3.79 -11.37
N ASP A 71 -3.90 2.67 -11.35
CA ASP A 71 -4.32 1.38 -11.92
C ASP A 71 -4.86 1.53 -13.37
N PHE A 72 -4.24 2.40 -14.18
CA PHE A 72 -4.73 2.77 -15.53
C PHE A 72 -6.15 3.38 -15.53
N GLY A 73 -6.61 3.96 -14.43
CA GLY A 73 -7.97 4.48 -14.25
C GLY A 73 -9.03 3.39 -14.15
N MET A 74 -8.64 2.15 -13.88
CA MET A 74 -9.49 0.96 -13.87
C MET A 74 -9.46 0.29 -12.49
N ASP A 75 -10.55 -0.40 -12.17
CA ASP A 75 -10.68 -1.22 -10.99
C ASP A 75 -11.35 -2.56 -11.35
N ILE A 76 -11.24 -3.54 -10.47
CA ILE A 76 -11.85 -4.86 -10.64
C ILE A 76 -13.27 -4.84 -10.07
N ALA A 77 -14.24 -5.25 -10.87
CA ALA A 77 -15.60 -5.51 -10.43
C ALA A 77 -15.82 -7.01 -10.32
N VAL A 78 -16.32 -7.42 -9.17
CA VAL A 78 -16.72 -8.82 -8.89
C VAL A 78 -18.24 -8.90 -8.80
N ASP A 79 -18.85 -9.71 -9.66
CA ASP A 79 -20.28 -10.01 -9.61
C ASP A 79 -20.46 -11.42 -9.02
N ASP A 80 -20.85 -11.46 -7.76
CA ASP A 80 -21.25 -12.66 -7.04
C ASP A 80 -22.59 -12.42 -6.35
N LYS A 81 -23.63 -13.08 -6.82
CA LYS A 81 -24.98 -12.91 -6.30
C LYS A 81 -25.19 -13.42 -4.87
N LYS A 82 -24.25 -14.18 -4.34
CA LYS A 82 -24.33 -14.76 -2.99
C LYS A 82 -23.56 -13.94 -1.95
N ALA A 83 -22.58 -13.13 -2.38
CA ALA A 83 -21.75 -12.32 -1.50
C ALA A 83 -22.24 -10.86 -1.45
N SER A 84 -22.12 -10.25 -0.28
CA SER A 84 -22.39 -8.82 -0.10
C SER A 84 -21.11 -8.04 -0.31
N GLN A 85 -21.10 -7.08 -1.25
CA GLN A 85 -19.96 -6.23 -1.60
C GLN A 85 -18.66 -7.03 -1.81
N PRO A 86 -18.67 -8.00 -2.77
CA PRO A 86 -17.52 -8.88 -2.97
C PRO A 86 -16.32 -8.10 -3.53
N ASP A 87 -15.13 -8.41 -3.01
CA ASP A 87 -13.85 -7.96 -3.52
C ASP A 87 -13.07 -9.15 -4.08
N VAL A 88 -12.13 -8.93 -5.01
CA VAL A 88 -11.33 -10.00 -5.61
C VAL A 88 -10.49 -10.74 -4.56
N SER A 89 -10.04 -10.06 -3.52
CA SER A 89 -9.28 -10.64 -2.40
C SER A 89 -10.11 -11.57 -1.50
N ASP A 90 -11.44 -11.49 -1.60
CA ASP A 90 -12.35 -12.41 -0.89
C ASP A 90 -12.34 -13.84 -1.48
N TYR A 91 -11.64 -14.07 -2.60
CA TYR A 91 -11.66 -15.35 -3.31
C TYR A 91 -10.28 -15.94 -3.49
N THR A 92 -10.24 -17.28 -3.49
CA THR A 92 -9.06 -18.07 -3.89
C THR A 92 -9.41 -18.88 -5.13
N TYR A 93 -8.56 -18.85 -6.15
CA TYR A 93 -8.74 -19.67 -7.34
C TYR A 93 -8.19 -21.09 -7.09
N ASP A 94 -9.06 -22.09 -7.20
CA ASP A 94 -8.70 -23.51 -7.19
C ASP A 94 -8.39 -23.94 -8.63
N SER A 95 -7.10 -24.15 -8.93
CA SER A 95 -6.64 -24.53 -10.26
C SER A 95 -7.09 -25.91 -10.69
N ASP A 96 -7.25 -26.85 -9.75
CA ASP A 96 -7.64 -28.22 -10.02
C ASP A 96 -9.12 -28.33 -10.38
N LYS A 97 -9.93 -27.58 -9.67
CA LYS A 97 -11.38 -27.50 -9.90
C LYS A 97 -11.77 -26.40 -10.88
N LYS A 98 -10.81 -25.54 -11.30
CA LYS A 98 -11.05 -24.38 -12.16
C LYS A 98 -12.21 -23.51 -11.64
N SER A 99 -12.23 -23.24 -10.36
CA SER A 99 -13.33 -22.57 -9.67
C SER A 99 -12.81 -21.55 -8.66
N MET A 100 -13.66 -20.55 -8.34
CA MET A 100 -13.41 -19.57 -7.30
C MET A 100 -14.01 -20.05 -5.97
N ILE A 101 -13.20 -20.09 -4.93
CA ILE A 101 -13.63 -20.42 -3.57
C ILE A 101 -13.78 -19.11 -2.82
N TYR A 102 -14.94 -18.85 -2.24
CA TYR A 102 -15.19 -17.69 -1.39
C TYR A 102 -14.58 -17.95 -0.01
N ASN A 103 -13.62 -17.13 0.41
CA ASN A 103 -12.83 -17.39 1.60
C ASN A 103 -13.62 -17.32 2.92
N LYS A 104 -14.77 -16.59 2.92
CA LYS A 104 -15.59 -16.42 4.13
C LYS A 104 -16.48 -17.64 4.45
N ASP A 105 -16.85 -18.43 3.47
CA ASP A 105 -17.67 -19.63 3.66
C ASP A 105 -17.02 -20.92 3.16
N ASN A 106 -15.84 -20.81 2.54
CA ASN A 106 -15.07 -21.91 1.96
C ASN A 106 -15.86 -22.73 0.90
N GLN A 107 -16.79 -22.08 0.20
CA GLN A 107 -17.61 -22.69 -0.84
C GLN A 107 -17.21 -22.20 -2.23
N VAL A 108 -17.54 -23.02 -3.24
CA VAL A 108 -17.40 -22.62 -4.63
C VAL A 108 -18.50 -21.62 -4.99
N HIS A 109 -18.10 -20.44 -5.45
CA HIS A 109 -19.01 -19.43 -5.96
C HIS A 109 -18.87 -19.26 -7.47
N LYS A 110 -20.01 -19.01 -8.14
CA LYS A 110 -20.01 -18.64 -9.55
C LYS A 110 -19.82 -17.13 -9.64
N VAL A 111 -18.60 -16.73 -9.96
CA VAL A 111 -18.15 -15.34 -9.96
C VAL A 111 -17.92 -14.87 -11.40
N LYS A 112 -18.32 -13.65 -11.72
CA LYS A 112 -17.90 -12.96 -12.93
C LYS A 112 -16.99 -11.80 -12.54
N ILE A 113 -15.79 -11.78 -13.09
CA ILE A 113 -14.82 -10.71 -12.90
C ILE A 113 -14.78 -9.85 -14.17
N SER A 114 -14.81 -8.54 -13.99
CA SER A 114 -14.73 -7.57 -15.09
C SER A 114 -13.97 -6.32 -14.65
N LEU A 115 -13.53 -5.51 -15.61
CA LEU A 115 -12.98 -4.20 -15.32
C LEU A 115 -14.11 -3.16 -15.26
N LYS A 116 -13.99 -2.22 -14.36
CA LYS A 116 -14.82 -1.01 -14.26
C LYS A 116 -13.91 0.22 -14.20
N LYS A 117 -14.45 1.40 -14.48
CA LYS A 117 -13.72 2.66 -14.23
C LYS A 117 -13.53 2.85 -12.74
N ASN A 118 -12.37 3.32 -12.37
CA ASN A 118 -12.07 3.73 -10.99
C ASN A 118 -12.87 4.98 -10.58
N ALA A 119 -12.83 5.36 -9.30
CA ALA A 119 -13.40 6.61 -8.84
C ALA A 119 -12.78 7.81 -9.61
N PRO A 120 -13.50 8.92 -9.84
CA PRO A 120 -12.97 10.04 -10.61
C PRO A 120 -11.62 10.58 -10.11
N SER A 121 -11.39 10.59 -8.80
CA SER A 121 -10.11 10.99 -8.18
C SER A 121 -8.95 10.04 -8.44
N GLU A 122 -9.25 8.80 -8.87
CA GLU A 122 -8.28 7.73 -9.09
C GLU A 122 -8.09 7.41 -10.60
N GLN A 123 -8.76 8.17 -11.50
CA GLN A 123 -8.68 7.90 -12.94
C GLN A 123 -7.45 8.53 -13.61
N GLU A 124 -6.82 9.49 -12.97
CA GLU A 124 -5.69 10.25 -13.54
C GLU A 124 -4.43 10.04 -12.72
N SER A 125 -3.29 9.94 -13.41
CA SER A 125 -1.98 10.02 -12.75
C SER A 125 -1.75 11.47 -12.31
N GLN A 126 -1.36 11.63 -11.06
CA GLN A 126 -1.11 12.94 -10.46
C GLN A 126 0.28 12.96 -9.82
N ILE A 127 0.94 14.08 -9.94
CA ILE A 127 2.15 14.38 -9.19
C ILE A 127 1.92 15.62 -8.32
N TRP A 128 2.20 15.49 -7.04
CA TRP A 128 2.10 16.58 -6.08
C TRP A 128 3.47 16.95 -5.54
N PHE A 129 3.70 18.24 -5.31
CA PHE A 129 4.92 18.75 -4.72
C PHE A 129 4.61 19.38 -3.38
N PHE A 130 5.28 18.93 -2.33
CA PHE A 130 5.14 19.44 -0.96
C PHE A 130 6.44 20.08 -0.53
N THR A 131 6.42 21.35 -0.16
CA THR A 131 7.59 22.05 0.36
C THR A 131 7.61 21.95 1.89
N LEU A 132 8.64 21.35 2.43
CA LEU A 132 8.85 21.22 3.86
C LEU A 132 9.36 22.55 4.46
N PRO A 133 9.05 22.83 5.74
CA PRO A 133 9.54 24.03 6.41
C PRO A 133 11.07 24.06 6.52
N GLU A 134 11.70 22.88 6.67
CA GLU A 134 13.15 22.70 6.80
C GLU A 134 13.66 21.64 5.84
N ALA A 135 14.97 21.66 5.55
CA ALA A 135 15.61 20.62 4.75
C ALA A 135 15.78 19.32 5.57
N LEU A 136 15.59 18.19 4.89
CA LEU A 136 15.78 16.85 5.47
C LEU A 136 17.24 16.42 5.56
#